data_cc3f030d5e2ef23bfdf6ed489aa62a18
#
_entry.id   cc3f030d5e2ef23bfdf6ed489aa62a18
#
_cell.length_a   1.000
_cell.length_b   1.000
_cell.length_c   1.000
_cell.angle_alpha   90.00
_cell.angle_beta   90.00
_cell.angle_gamma   90.00
#
_symmetry.space_group_name_H-M   'P 1'
#
loop_
_entity.id
_entity.type
_entity.pdbx_description
1 polymer ?
#
loop_
_entity_poly.entity_id
_entity_poly.type
_entity_poly.pdbx_seq_one_letter_code
_entity_poly.pdbx_strand_id
1 'polypeptide(L)'
;MTDTKSTEQFPEDLDVSELRQNLREAIIDRDGWQIQAQLSDAHLKRILRSPAWKLTKPFRILNVIAWRFKPELLDDSSAAWQIQSSGPTVFEEISSAVHVEKNNANLDSSKIAVVAQWSKDEVISISTNRLISKLIVCGYEVVLVSACESPEVLVLDNEILERITILRKPNVGYDFGSWSIGLHTFPEIREANEILLLNDSNSGPFGTISELLEKMNNSPYDITGITDSLQHRYHIQSFMMHFKNNSLNHKAMVTFWKNIRSQNDKFDVILAYELGLTSRAQGNGLLVGAIYPWNLLVDYWENASVKAWQRLLDLGYPFIKREVTRSLTAKQISNLIETRFGEASEHELFKEMLLQDSDAS
;
A
#
# COMPACT_ATOMS: atom_id res chain seq x y z
N MET A 1 46.08 -34.46 32.97
CA MET A 1 45.76 -33.49 31.87
C MET A 1 44.51 -34.00 31.22
N THR A 2 43.37 -33.57 31.68
CA THR A 2 42.05 -33.97 31.19
C THR A 2 41.38 -32.69 30.68
N ASP A 3 41.31 -32.58 29.37
CA ASP A 3 40.57 -31.56 28.65
C ASP A 3 39.06 -31.74 28.84
N THR A 4 38.48 -30.88 29.66
CA THR A 4 37.02 -30.75 29.75
C THR A 4 36.55 -29.73 28.70
N LYS A 5 36.11 -30.25 27.54
CA LYS A 5 35.29 -29.45 26.62
C LYS A 5 33.94 -29.20 27.28
N SER A 6 33.71 -27.94 27.66
CA SER A 6 32.37 -27.48 28.01
C SER A 6 31.51 -27.43 26.74
N THR A 7 30.64 -28.38 26.54
CA THR A 7 29.52 -28.30 25.61
C THR A 7 28.55 -27.26 26.15
N GLU A 8 28.47 -26.10 25.51
CA GLU A 8 27.36 -25.18 25.71
C GLU A 8 26.08 -25.89 25.30
N GLN A 9 25.29 -26.30 26.30
CA GLN A 9 23.92 -26.77 26.11
C GLN A 9 23.07 -25.52 25.73
N PHE A 10 22.62 -25.47 24.49
CA PHE A 10 21.54 -24.56 24.11
C PHE A 10 20.26 -25.01 24.84
N PRO A 11 19.50 -24.10 25.44
CA PRO A 11 18.26 -24.46 26.10
C PRO A 11 17.26 -25.02 25.06
N GLU A 12 16.84 -26.26 25.23
CA GLU A 12 15.96 -27.01 24.31
C GLU A 12 14.49 -26.55 24.31
N ASP A 13 14.09 -25.59 25.15
CA ASP A 13 12.70 -25.16 25.32
C ASP A 13 12.52 -23.65 25.23
N LEU A 14 13.10 -23.00 24.22
CA LEU A 14 12.71 -21.61 23.93
C LEU A 14 11.38 -21.62 23.18
N ASP A 15 10.32 -21.13 23.83
CA ASP A 15 9.02 -20.94 23.22
C ASP A 15 9.17 -20.07 21.96
N VAL A 16 8.84 -20.65 20.81
CA VAL A 16 8.89 -20.00 19.50
C VAL A 16 8.06 -18.70 19.51
N SER A 17 7.02 -18.63 20.35
CA SER A 17 6.19 -17.43 20.51
C SER A 17 6.96 -16.32 21.25
N GLU A 18 7.71 -16.66 22.27
CA GLU A 18 8.56 -15.73 23.04
C GLU A 18 9.72 -15.21 22.19
N LEU A 19 10.37 -16.09 21.43
CA LEU A 19 11.41 -15.68 20.47
C LEU A 19 10.88 -14.74 19.39
N ARG A 20 9.67 -15.00 18.88
CA ARG A 20 9.01 -14.09 17.93
C ARG A 20 8.67 -12.75 18.56
N GLN A 21 8.22 -12.74 19.80
CA GLN A 21 7.91 -11.52 20.53
C GLN A 21 9.18 -10.69 20.80
N ASN A 22 10.25 -11.31 21.29
CA ASN A 22 11.53 -10.67 21.51
C ASN A 22 12.15 -10.11 20.21
N LEU A 23 12.03 -10.88 19.11
CA LEU A 23 12.46 -10.42 17.79
C LEU A 23 11.62 -9.22 17.30
N ARG A 24 10.30 -9.23 17.54
CA ARG A 24 9.41 -8.10 17.24
C ARG A 24 9.82 -6.84 17.98
N GLU A 25 10.05 -6.95 19.28
CA GLU A 25 10.47 -5.83 20.12
C GLU A 25 11.84 -5.28 19.66
N ALA A 26 12.79 -6.15 19.39
CA ALA A 26 14.12 -5.75 18.91
C ALA A 26 14.08 -5.10 17.51
N ILE A 27 13.21 -5.57 16.61
CA ILE A 27 13.03 -4.97 15.29
C ILE A 27 12.34 -3.61 15.42
N ILE A 28 11.31 -3.50 16.28
CA ILE A 28 10.59 -2.23 16.52
C ILE A 28 11.57 -1.19 17.08
N ASP A 29 12.36 -1.53 18.08
CA ASP A 29 13.34 -0.62 18.67
C ASP A 29 14.43 -0.21 17.67
N ARG A 30 15.04 -1.19 17.00
CA ARG A 30 16.09 -0.91 16.01
C ARG A 30 15.58 -0.06 14.85
N ASP A 31 14.48 -0.47 14.24
CA ASP A 31 13.94 0.17 13.03
C ASP A 31 13.30 1.53 13.38
N GLY A 32 12.64 1.63 14.53
CA GLY A 32 12.10 2.88 15.05
C GLY A 32 13.17 3.95 15.24
N TRP A 33 14.27 3.64 15.94
CA TRP A 33 15.36 4.57 16.18
C TRP A 33 16.17 4.89 14.92
N GLN A 34 16.47 3.90 14.07
CA GLN A 34 17.16 4.12 12.80
C GLN A 34 16.33 5.00 11.86
N ILE A 35 15.04 4.70 11.73
CA ILE A 35 14.13 5.48 10.88
C ILE A 35 13.99 6.89 11.40
N GLN A 36 13.82 7.09 12.71
CA GLN A 36 13.73 8.41 13.31
C GLN A 36 15.02 9.23 13.10
N ALA A 37 16.17 8.61 13.28
CA ALA A 37 17.47 9.25 13.06
C ALA A 37 17.70 9.62 11.60
N GLN A 38 17.38 8.70 10.68
CA GLN A 38 17.51 8.92 9.24
C GLN A 38 16.52 9.98 8.73
N LEU A 39 15.28 9.98 9.21
CA LEU A 39 14.28 10.99 8.92
C LEU A 39 14.74 12.38 9.35
N SER A 40 15.25 12.48 10.57
CA SER A 40 15.72 13.77 11.12
C SER A 40 16.93 14.30 10.34
N ASP A 41 17.90 13.43 10.01
CA ASP A 41 19.09 13.81 9.25
C ASP A 41 18.75 14.18 7.80
N ALA A 42 17.90 13.38 7.15
CA ALA A 42 17.46 13.62 5.79
C ALA A 42 16.61 14.91 5.68
N HIS A 43 15.72 15.13 6.62
CA HIS A 43 14.91 16.36 6.67
C HIS A 43 15.79 17.59 6.88
N LEU A 44 16.75 17.50 7.81
CA LEU A 44 17.71 18.55 8.04
C LEU A 44 18.57 18.86 6.80
N LYS A 45 19.12 17.83 6.14
CA LYS A 45 19.90 17.97 4.91
C LYS A 45 19.09 18.60 3.76
N ARG A 46 17.82 18.22 3.60
CA ARG A 46 16.93 18.80 2.61
C ARG A 46 16.68 20.28 2.86
N ILE A 47 16.36 20.65 4.10
CA ILE A 47 16.16 22.04 4.49
C ILE A 47 17.43 22.86 4.24
N LEU A 48 18.58 22.38 4.73
CA LEU A 48 19.86 23.08 4.61
C LEU A 48 20.34 23.28 3.16
N ARG A 49 19.98 22.37 2.25
CA ARG A 49 20.34 22.43 0.82
C ARG A 49 19.35 23.24 -0.02
N SER A 50 18.14 23.49 0.46
CA SER A 50 17.12 24.18 -0.30
C SER A 50 17.52 25.60 -0.67
N PRO A 51 17.22 26.09 -1.89
CA PRO A 51 17.44 27.48 -2.27
C PRO A 51 16.72 28.46 -1.34
N ALA A 52 15.50 28.10 -0.91
CA ALA A 52 14.72 28.87 0.05
C ALA A 52 15.46 29.05 1.39
N TRP A 53 16.11 27.97 1.90
CA TRP A 53 16.91 28.06 3.13
C TRP A 53 18.10 29.00 2.99
N LYS A 54 18.77 29.01 1.82
CA LYS A 54 19.92 29.90 1.55
C LYS A 54 19.46 31.35 1.41
N LEU A 55 18.37 31.62 0.69
CA LEU A 55 17.80 32.94 0.47
C LEU A 55 17.20 33.55 1.75
N THR A 56 16.66 32.75 2.63
CA THR A 56 16.04 33.22 3.87
C THR A 56 17.04 33.36 5.04
N LYS A 57 18.34 33.14 4.81
CA LYS A 57 19.37 33.27 5.86
C LYS A 57 19.29 34.61 6.64
N PRO A 58 19.17 35.79 6.01
CA PRO A 58 19.07 37.06 6.74
C PRO A 58 17.76 37.14 7.58
N PHE A 59 16.65 36.64 7.05
CA PHE A 59 15.37 36.64 7.77
C PHE A 59 15.38 35.71 8.98
N ARG A 60 16.10 34.59 8.92
CA ARG A 60 16.23 33.68 10.07
C ARG A 60 17.01 34.29 11.21
N ILE A 61 18.04 35.08 10.91
CA ILE A 61 18.78 35.82 11.92
C ILE A 61 17.87 36.81 12.64
N LEU A 62 17.03 37.53 11.86
CA LEU A 62 16.02 38.45 12.41
C LEU A 62 14.95 37.71 13.23
N ASN A 63 14.50 36.53 12.77
CA ASN A 63 13.56 35.68 13.51
C ASN A 63 14.15 35.17 14.83
N VAL A 64 15.39 34.69 14.84
CA VAL A 64 16.05 34.26 16.07
C VAL A 64 16.12 35.40 17.12
N ILE A 65 16.28 36.62 16.66
CA ILE A 65 16.23 37.80 17.52
C ILE A 65 14.77 38.07 17.97
N ALA A 66 13.80 37.96 17.07
CA ALA A 66 12.39 38.14 17.40
C ALA A 66 11.85 37.06 18.35
N TRP A 67 12.32 35.80 18.22
CA TRP A 67 11.97 34.67 19.11
C TRP A 67 12.40 34.90 20.58
N ARG A 68 13.46 35.66 20.78
CA ARG A 68 13.91 36.02 22.11
C ARG A 68 12.95 36.99 22.82
N PHE A 69 12.07 37.65 22.05
CA PHE A 69 11.16 38.68 22.55
C PHE A 69 9.68 38.32 22.49
N LYS A 70 9.25 37.25 21.72
CA LYS A 70 7.86 36.79 21.61
C LYS A 70 7.81 35.26 21.39
N PRO A 71 7.92 34.45 22.45
CA PRO A 71 7.79 32.99 22.32
C PRO A 71 6.40 32.52 21.89
N GLU A 72 5.35 33.35 22.00
CA GLU A 72 3.96 33.03 21.68
C GLU A 72 3.68 32.92 20.17
N LEU A 73 4.61 33.34 19.30
CA LEU A 73 4.47 33.21 17.84
C LEU A 73 4.91 31.83 17.30
N LEU A 74 5.17 30.87 18.17
CA LEU A 74 5.69 29.54 17.81
C LEU A 74 4.64 28.45 17.80
N ASP A 75 3.41 28.76 18.16
CA ASP A 75 2.31 27.77 18.10
C ASP A 75 1.64 27.75 16.73
N ASP A 76 2.45 27.85 15.66
CA ASP A 76 1.99 27.59 14.30
C ASP A 76 2.26 26.13 13.89
N SER A 77 2.04 25.20 14.84
CA SER A 77 1.75 23.80 14.54
C SER A 77 0.41 23.63 13.79
N SER A 78 -0.29 24.71 13.56
CA SER A 78 -1.61 24.80 12.93
C SER A 78 -1.61 25.09 11.42
N ALA A 79 -0.45 25.23 10.76
CA ALA A 79 -0.35 24.89 9.33
C ALA A 79 -0.43 23.35 9.18
N ALA A 80 -1.01 22.71 10.16
CA ALA A 80 -1.45 21.35 10.20
C ALA A 80 -2.38 21.14 9.01
N TRP A 81 -1.87 20.45 8.02
CA TRP A 81 -2.57 19.62 7.07
C TRP A 81 -4.04 19.53 7.46
N GLN A 82 -4.94 20.13 6.67
CA GLN A 82 -6.38 20.11 6.95
C GLN A 82 -6.96 18.71 6.71
N ILE A 83 -6.33 17.71 7.34
CA ILE A 83 -6.84 16.35 7.35
C ILE A 83 -8.19 16.37 8.05
N GLN A 84 -9.23 15.94 7.36
CA GLN A 84 -10.55 15.82 7.95
C GLN A 84 -10.56 14.75 9.03
N SER A 85 -10.48 15.18 10.27
CA SER A 85 -10.53 14.33 11.48
C SER A 85 -11.91 14.28 12.13
N SER A 86 -12.84 15.13 11.68
CA SER A 86 -14.23 15.26 12.16
C SER A 86 -15.24 15.13 11.02
N GLY A 87 -16.52 14.93 11.34
CA GLY A 87 -17.56 14.68 10.35
C GLY A 87 -17.85 13.20 10.12
N PRO A 88 -18.74 12.86 9.17
CA PRO A 88 -19.12 11.49 8.89
C PRO A 88 -17.93 10.67 8.34
N THR A 89 -17.95 9.39 8.63
CA THR A 89 -17.06 8.41 7.96
C THR A 89 -17.58 8.15 6.55
N VAL A 90 -16.74 7.61 5.69
CA VAL A 90 -17.17 7.22 4.32
C VAL A 90 -18.35 6.27 4.38
N PHE A 91 -18.36 5.33 5.34
CA PHE A 91 -19.49 4.41 5.50
C PHE A 91 -20.78 5.14 5.88
N GLU A 92 -20.74 6.05 6.86
CA GLU A 92 -21.91 6.84 7.26
C GLU A 92 -22.43 7.72 6.12
N GLU A 93 -21.53 8.25 5.29
CA GLU A 93 -21.86 9.14 4.17
C GLU A 93 -22.53 8.42 3.00
N ILE A 94 -22.06 7.23 2.62
CA ILE A 94 -22.50 6.58 1.37
C ILE A 94 -23.14 5.21 1.54
N SER A 95 -23.32 4.68 2.75
CA SER A 95 -23.83 3.31 2.97
C SER A 95 -25.15 3.02 2.28
N SER A 96 -26.05 4.01 2.17
CA SER A 96 -27.35 3.88 1.49
C SER A 96 -27.25 3.71 -0.04
N ALA A 97 -26.12 4.09 -0.62
CA ALA A 97 -25.85 3.98 -2.05
C ALA A 97 -24.91 2.79 -2.40
N VAL A 98 -24.46 2.06 -1.38
CA VAL A 98 -23.64 0.84 -1.55
C VAL A 98 -24.59 -0.33 -1.82
N HIS A 99 -24.26 -1.13 -2.86
CA HIS A 99 -25.04 -2.35 -3.15
C HIS A 99 -24.13 -3.47 -3.64
N VAL A 100 -24.54 -4.71 -3.36
CA VAL A 100 -23.88 -5.92 -3.86
C VAL A 100 -24.45 -6.23 -5.23
N GLU A 101 -23.63 -6.14 -6.28
CA GLU A 101 -24.00 -6.46 -7.64
C GLU A 101 -23.89 -7.99 -7.91
N LYS A 102 -22.86 -8.62 -7.36
CA LYS A 102 -22.60 -10.07 -7.40
C LYS A 102 -22.11 -10.55 -6.03
N ASN A 103 -22.45 -11.78 -5.64
CA ASN A 103 -22.02 -12.36 -4.37
C ASN A 103 -21.68 -13.85 -4.55
N ASN A 104 -20.54 -14.13 -5.16
CA ASN A 104 -20.11 -15.48 -5.50
C ASN A 104 -18.83 -15.93 -4.76
N ALA A 105 -18.04 -15.01 -4.20
CA ALA A 105 -16.85 -15.36 -3.42
C ALA A 105 -17.21 -16.03 -2.10
N ASN A 106 -16.42 -17.02 -1.70
CA ASN A 106 -16.56 -17.67 -0.40
C ASN A 106 -15.78 -16.87 0.67
N LEU A 107 -16.46 -16.03 1.43
CA LEU A 107 -15.84 -15.17 2.44
C LEU A 107 -15.44 -15.90 3.74
N ASP A 108 -15.75 -17.18 3.89
CA ASP A 108 -15.21 -18.04 4.96
C ASP A 108 -13.82 -18.62 4.59
N SER A 109 -13.26 -18.21 3.45
CA SER A 109 -11.95 -18.66 2.97
C SER A 109 -10.81 -18.15 3.84
N SER A 110 -9.71 -18.91 3.89
CA SER A 110 -8.47 -18.49 4.56
C SER A 110 -7.70 -17.41 3.82
N LYS A 111 -8.00 -17.16 2.54
CA LYS A 111 -7.33 -16.17 1.68
C LYS A 111 -8.35 -15.30 0.96
N ILE A 112 -8.34 -14.01 1.28
CA ILE A 112 -9.26 -13.04 0.67
C ILE A 112 -8.49 -11.84 0.13
N ALA A 113 -8.85 -11.40 -1.07
CA ALA A 113 -8.34 -10.17 -1.68
C ALA A 113 -9.48 -9.16 -1.87
N VAL A 114 -9.28 -7.93 -1.40
CA VAL A 114 -10.20 -6.81 -1.62
C VAL A 114 -9.55 -5.85 -2.61
N VAL A 115 -10.09 -5.80 -3.81
CA VAL A 115 -9.59 -4.96 -4.91
C VAL A 115 -10.40 -3.68 -4.99
N ALA A 116 -9.78 -2.54 -4.70
CA ALA A 116 -10.37 -1.23 -4.93
C ALA A 116 -10.19 -0.84 -6.41
N GLN A 117 -11.27 -0.51 -7.10
CA GLN A 117 -11.29 -0.19 -8.53
C GLN A 117 -12.11 1.06 -8.80
N TRP A 118 -11.64 1.86 -9.74
CA TRP A 118 -12.36 3.00 -10.27
C TRP A 118 -12.33 3.01 -11.81
N SER A 119 -13.47 3.33 -12.42
CA SER A 119 -13.58 3.58 -13.86
C SER A 119 -14.71 4.57 -14.16
N LYS A 120 -14.63 5.21 -15.32
CA LYS A 120 -15.72 6.06 -15.83
C LYS A 120 -16.86 5.23 -16.42
N ASP A 121 -16.49 4.16 -17.09
CA ASP A 121 -17.43 3.22 -17.74
C ASP A 121 -17.42 1.86 -17.05
N GLU A 122 -18.36 1.01 -17.44
CA GLU A 122 -18.56 -0.32 -16.87
C GLU A 122 -17.52 -1.35 -17.30
N VAL A 123 -16.68 -1.05 -18.30
CA VAL A 123 -15.69 -2.02 -18.80
C VAL A 123 -14.44 -2.01 -17.92
N ILE A 124 -14.21 -3.12 -17.27
CA ILE A 124 -13.03 -3.28 -16.40
C ILE A 124 -11.77 -3.48 -17.25
N SER A 125 -10.69 -2.79 -16.89
CA SER A 125 -9.44 -2.84 -17.66
C SER A 125 -8.83 -4.24 -17.74
N ILE A 126 -8.09 -4.51 -18.81
CA ILE A 126 -7.39 -5.79 -19.03
C ILE A 126 -6.46 -6.10 -17.86
N SER A 127 -5.75 -5.09 -17.34
CA SER A 127 -4.89 -5.24 -16.15
C SER A 127 -5.67 -5.71 -14.94
N THR A 128 -6.84 -5.13 -14.67
CA THR A 128 -7.65 -5.50 -13.50
C THR A 128 -8.27 -6.89 -13.67
N ASN A 129 -8.79 -7.22 -14.85
CA ASN A 129 -9.26 -8.58 -15.15
C ASN A 129 -8.16 -9.62 -14.91
N ARG A 130 -6.97 -9.37 -15.47
CA ARG A 130 -5.82 -10.27 -15.34
C ARG A 130 -5.37 -10.40 -13.88
N LEU A 131 -5.31 -9.29 -13.12
CA LEU A 131 -5.00 -9.31 -11.70
C LEU A 131 -5.95 -10.21 -10.92
N ILE A 132 -7.25 -10.02 -11.09
CA ILE A 132 -8.30 -10.82 -10.43
C ILE A 132 -8.15 -12.30 -10.82
N SER A 133 -8.00 -12.62 -12.10
CA SER A 133 -7.77 -13.99 -12.56
C SER A 133 -6.54 -14.64 -11.89
N LYS A 134 -5.43 -13.93 -11.80
CA LYS A 134 -4.21 -14.45 -11.14
C LYS A 134 -4.38 -14.61 -9.63
N LEU A 135 -5.12 -13.74 -8.94
CA LEU A 135 -5.46 -13.89 -7.53
C LEU A 135 -6.30 -15.16 -7.30
N ILE A 136 -7.30 -15.40 -8.14
CA ILE A 136 -8.13 -16.60 -8.09
C ILE A 136 -7.29 -17.88 -8.29
N VAL A 137 -6.35 -17.88 -9.26
CA VAL A 137 -5.42 -18.99 -9.49
C VAL A 137 -4.52 -19.24 -8.29
N CYS A 138 -4.14 -18.19 -7.54
CA CYS A 138 -3.37 -18.30 -6.30
C CYS A 138 -4.22 -18.67 -5.08
N GLY A 139 -5.51 -18.96 -5.25
CA GLY A 139 -6.40 -19.44 -4.19
C GLY A 139 -7.04 -18.35 -3.35
N TYR A 140 -7.03 -17.09 -3.82
CA TYR A 140 -7.75 -16.01 -3.15
C TYR A 140 -9.20 -15.95 -3.61
N GLU A 141 -10.11 -15.79 -2.67
CA GLU A 141 -11.45 -15.29 -2.91
C GLU A 141 -11.40 -13.77 -3.09
N VAL A 142 -12.09 -13.25 -4.09
CA VAL A 142 -11.94 -11.84 -4.48
C VAL A 142 -13.22 -11.05 -4.26
N VAL A 143 -13.10 -9.93 -3.55
CA VAL A 143 -14.11 -8.90 -3.42
C VAL A 143 -13.65 -7.68 -4.22
N LEU A 144 -14.32 -7.40 -5.33
CA LEU A 144 -14.10 -6.20 -6.14
C LEU A 144 -14.99 -5.07 -5.60
N VAL A 145 -14.37 -4.04 -5.03
CA VAL A 145 -15.09 -2.83 -4.60
C VAL A 145 -14.94 -1.77 -5.67
N SER A 146 -15.97 -1.61 -6.47
CA SER A 146 -15.96 -0.73 -7.64
C SER A 146 -16.63 0.61 -7.35
N ALA A 147 -15.90 1.67 -7.66
CA ALA A 147 -16.38 3.05 -7.72
C ALA A 147 -16.61 3.51 -9.18
N CYS A 148 -17.12 2.60 -10.03
CA CYS A 148 -17.47 2.90 -11.42
C CYS A 148 -18.58 3.95 -11.48
N GLU A 149 -18.42 4.96 -12.36
CA GLU A 149 -19.38 6.06 -12.52
C GLU A 149 -20.58 5.68 -13.40
N SER A 150 -20.45 4.66 -14.26
CA SER A 150 -21.56 4.13 -15.05
C SER A 150 -22.55 3.37 -14.13
N PRO A 151 -23.87 3.57 -14.29
CA PRO A 151 -24.89 2.81 -13.58
C PRO A 151 -25.07 1.39 -14.14
N GLU A 152 -24.48 1.09 -15.30
CA GLU A 152 -24.61 -0.21 -15.95
C GLU A 152 -23.85 -1.30 -15.20
N VAL A 153 -24.21 -2.56 -15.43
CA VAL A 153 -23.55 -3.73 -14.84
C VAL A 153 -22.11 -3.81 -15.31
N LEU A 154 -21.18 -4.11 -14.40
CA LEU A 154 -19.77 -4.20 -14.74
C LEU A 154 -19.49 -5.33 -15.75
N VAL A 155 -18.67 -5.02 -16.73
CA VAL A 155 -18.24 -5.96 -17.78
C VAL A 155 -16.82 -6.45 -17.44
N LEU A 156 -16.76 -7.73 -17.08
CA LEU A 156 -15.55 -8.50 -16.84
C LEU A 156 -15.61 -9.83 -17.59
N ASP A 157 -14.51 -10.56 -17.61
CA ASP A 157 -14.47 -11.92 -18.13
C ASP A 157 -15.47 -12.83 -17.39
N ASN A 158 -16.27 -13.59 -18.13
CA ASN A 158 -17.33 -14.42 -17.55
C ASN A 158 -16.82 -15.40 -16.50
N GLU A 159 -15.63 -16.00 -16.69
CA GLU A 159 -15.02 -16.92 -15.74
C GLU A 159 -14.70 -16.25 -14.39
N ILE A 160 -14.37 -14.94 -14.43
CA ILE A 160 -14.13 -14.13 -13.24
C ILE A 160 -15.45 -13.81 -12.56
N LEU A 161 -16.46 -13.36 -13.33
CA LEU A 161 -17.77 -12.97 -12.80
C LEU A 161 -18.46 -14.06 -11.97
N GLU A 162 -18.28 -15.33 -12.35
CA GLU A 162 -18.89 -16.46 -11.63
C GLU A 162 -18.16 -16.81 -10.31
N ARG A 163 -17.05 -16.15 -10.00
CA ARG A 163 -16.18 -16.48 -8.86
C ARG A 163 -15.91 -15.34 -7.89
N ILE A 164 -16.37 -14.13 -8.17
CA ILE A 164 -16.07 -12.96 -7.33
C ILE A 164 -17.34 -12.36 -6.72
N THR A 165 -17.14 -11.62 -5.64
CA THR A 165 -18.14 -10.70 -5.10
C THR A 165 -17.86 -9.29 -5.62
N ILE A 166 -18.90 -8.61 -6.13
CA ILE A 166 -18.82 -7.24 -6.63
C ILE A 166 -19.66 -6.34 -5.73
N LEU A 167 -19.02 -5.35 -5.15
CA LEU A 167 -19.62 -4.31 -4.33
C LEU A 167 -19.49 -2.97 -5.04
N ARG A 168 -20.64 -2.34 -5.35
CA ARG A 168 -20.68 -1.01 -6.01
C ARG A 168 -20.83 0.08 -4.96
N LYS A 169 -20.11 1.18 -5.16
CA LYS A 169 -20.19 2.37 -4.31
C LYS A 169 -19.98 3.67 -5.12
N PRO A 170 -20.48 4.81 -4.62
CA PRO A 170 -20.09 6.12 -5.16
C PRO A 170 -18.58 6.36 -5.07
N ASN A 171 -18.04 7.19 -5.97
CA ASN A 171 -16.62 7.55 -5.97
C ASN A 171 -16.30 8.53 -4.83
N VAL A 172 -16.28 8.03 -3.59
CA VAL A 172 -16.00 8.78 -2.36
C VAL A 172 -14.91 8.06 -1.56
N GLY A 173 -13.92 8.80 -1.08
CA GLY A 173 -12.89 8.32 -0.14
C GLY A 173 -11.74 7.57 -0.78
N TYR A 174 -11.61 7.61 -2.13
CA TYR A 174 -10.53 6.93 -2.86
C TYR A 174 -10.41 5.43 -2.52
N ASP A 175 -9.22 4.85 -2.65
CA ASP A 175 -8.96 3.43 -2.37
C ASP A 175 -9.23 3.07 -0.91
N PHE A 176 -8.83 3.92 0.03
CA PHE A 176 -9.09 3.71 1.47
C PHE A 176 -10.59 3.69 1.79
N GLY A 177 -11.37 4.54 1.11
CA GLY A 177 -12.83 4.49 1.17
C GLY A 177 -13.39 3.17 0.64
N SER A 178 -12.86 2.67 -0.49
CA SER A 178 -13.29 1.40 -1.07
C SER A 178 -12.99 0.23 -0.12
N TRP A 179 -11.77 0.13 0.40
CA TRP A 179 -11.43 -0.92 1.38
C TRP A 179 -12.26 -0.81 2.66
N SER A 180 -12.45 0.41 3.17
CA SER A 180 -13.31 0.63 4.34
C SER A 180 -14.73 0.10 4.12
N ILE A 181 -15.34 0.42 2.98
CA ILE A 181 -16.68 -0.06 2.61
C ILE A 181 -16.70 -1.58 2.49
N GLY A 182 -15.73 -2.19 1.81
CA GLY A 182 -15.62 -3.65 1.71
C GLY A 182 -15.56 -4.32 3.08
N LEU A 183 -14.71 -3.83 3.97
CA LEU A 183 -14.52 -4.35 5.32
C LEU A 183 -15.71 -4.06 6.27
N HIS A 184 -16.56 -3.07 5.99
CA HIS A 184 -17.80 -2.84 6.72
C HIS A 184 -18.93 -3.73 6.25
N THR A 185 -19.05 -3.89 4.93
CA THR A 185 -20.11 -4.70 4.33
C THR A 185 -19.90 -6.18 4.60
N PHE A 186 -18.64 -6.63 4.58
CA PHE A 186 -18.23 -8.02 4.79
C PHE A 186 -17.21 -8.10 5.95
N PRO A 187 -17.66 -8.00 7.21
CA PRO A 187 -16.75 -8.01 8.37
C PRO A 187 -15.97 -9.33 8.53
N GLU A 188 -16.49 -10.45 7.99
CA GLU A 188 -15.88 -11.77 7.97
C GLU A 188 -14.53 -11.79 7.22
N ILE A 189 -14.29 -10.89 6.28
CA ILE A 189 -12.99 -10.76 5.60
C ILE A 189 -11.84 -10.67 6.61
N ARG A 190 -12.06 -10.03 7.77
CA ARG A 190 -11.01 -9.84 8.78
C ARG A 190 -10.59 -11.13 9.49
N GLU A 191 -11.39 -12.17 9.38
CA GLU A 191 -11.13 -13.48 10.01
C GLU A 191 -10.22 -14.36 9.14
N ALA A 192 -10.00 -14.00 7.88
CA ALA A 192 -9.12 -14.74 6.98
C ALA A 192 -7.65 -14.70 7.46
N ASN A 193 -6.91 -15.78 7.18
CA ASN A 193 -5.50 -15.88 7.58
C ASN A 193 -4.59 -14.97 6.77
N GLU A 194 -4.91 -14.79 5.48
CA GLU A 194 -4.18 -13.96 4.54
C GLU A 194 -5.16 -13.01 3.84
N ILE A 195 -4.96 -11.72 4.01
CA ILE A 195 -5.82 -10.70 3.42
C ILE A 195 -4.96 -9.76 2.58
N LEU A 196 -5.35 -9.57 1.32
CA LEU A 196 -4.77 -8.57 0.42
C LEU A 196 -5.73 -7.39 0.28
N LEU A 197 -5.25 -6.19 0.56
CA LEU A 197 -5.89 -4.94 0.16
C LEU A 197 -5.06 -4.34 -0.97
N LEU A 198 -5.64 -4.21 -2.15
CA LEU A 198 -4.93 -3.72 -3.32
C LEU A 198 -5.85 -2.88 -4.20
N ASN A 199 -5.25 -2.12 -5.10
CA ASN A 199 -6.00 -1.26 -6.03
C ASN A 199 -5.58 -1.51 -7.48
N ASP A 200 -6.30 -0.89 -8.41
CA ASP A 200 -6.10 -0.98 -9.84
C ASP A 200 -5.06 0.04 -10.39
N SER A 201 -4.24 0.65 -9.53
CA SER A 201 -3.28 1.68 -9.94
C SER A 201 -2.03 1.17 -10.67
N ASN A 202 -1.94 -0.15 -10.90
CA ASN A 202 -0.82 -0.78 -11.57
C ASN A 202 -1.27 -1.50 -12.84
N SER A 203 -0.46 -1.40 -13.90
CA SER A 203 -0.56 -2.20 -15.11
C SER A 203 0.09 -3.57 -14.88
N GLY A 204 -0.51 -4.63 -15.32
CA GLY A 204 -0.05 -6.01 -15.08
C GLY A 204 -1.15 -6.90 -14.49
N PRO A 205 -0.78 -8.08 -13.99
CA PRO A 205 0.59 -8.60 -13.87
C PRO A 205 1.18 -9.11 -15.20
N PHE A 206 2.48 -8.87 -15.36
CA PHE A 206 3.26 -9.40 -16.49
C PHE A 206 3.84 -10.77 -16.10
N GLY A 207 3.03 -11.81 -16.13
CA GLY A 207 3.39 -13.16 -15.71
C GLY A 207 2.65 -13.63 -14.47
N THR A 208 3.31 -14.49 -13.68
CA THR A 208 2.76 -15.01 -12.41
C THR A 208 2.96 -14.06 -11.26
N ILE A 209 2.05 -14.12 -10.26
CA ILE A 209 2.17 -13.38 -9.00
C ILE A 209 2.46 -14.30 -7.80
N SER A 210 2.55 -15.61 -8.03
CA SER A 210 2.68 -16.60 -6.95
C SER A 210 3.93 -16.37 -6.10
N GLU A 211 5.09 -16.13 -6.73
CA GLU A 211 6.35 -15.87 -6.02
C GLU A 211 6.30 -14.58 -5.18
N LEU A 212 5.62 -13.53 -5.69
CA LEU A 212 5.42 -12.29 -4.96
C LEU A 212 4.57 -12.52 -3.72
N LEU A 213 3.45 -13.23 -3.87
CA LEU A 213 2.56 -13.55 -2.77
C LEU A 213 3.23 -14.46 -1.73
N GLU A 214 4.05 -15.40 -2.18
CA GLU A 214 4.86 -16.25 -1.29
C GLU A 214 5.89 -15.42 -0.51
N LYS A 215 6.60 -14.49 -1.16
CA LYS A 215 7.51 -13.56 -0.46
C LYS A 215 6.77 -12.72 0.58
N MET A 216 5.55 -12.23 0.28
CA MET A 216 4.73 -11.47 1.23
C MET A 216 4.31 -12.35 2.42
N ASN A 217 3.88 -13.57 2.15
CA ASN A 217 3.46 -14.50 3.21
C ASN A 217 4.64 -14.93 4.10
N ASN A 218 5.82 -15.17 3.53
CA ASN A 218 7.03 -15.56 4.26
C ASN A 218 7.76 -14.38 4.92
N SER A 219 7.32 -13.14 4.72
CA SER A 219 7.92 -11.97 5.34
C SER A 219 7.79 -12.02 6.88
N PRO A 220 8.67 -11.38 7.65
CA PRO A 220 8.55 -11.33 9.11
C PRO A 220 7.45 -10.38 9.60
N TYR A 221 6.84 -9.60 8.70
CA TYR A 221 5.90 -8.54 9.03
C TYR A 221 4.47 -9.06 9.19
N ASP A 222 3.69 -8.42 10.06
CA ASP A 222 2.25 -8.63 10.18
C ASP A 222 1.48 -7.92 9.05
N ILE A 223 2.02 -6.77 8.61
CA ILE A 223 1.53 -5.99 7.47
C ILE A 223 2.68 -5.75 6.52
N THR A 224 2.55 -6.24 5.29
CA THR A 224 3.60 -6.18 4.28
C THR A 224 3.14 -5.37 3.07
N GLY A 225 3.87 -4.28 2.74
CA GLY A 225 3.72 -3.58 1.47
C GLY A 225 4.67 -4.12 0.40
N ILE A 226 4.48 -3.72 -0.84
CA ILE A 226 5.44 -4.02 -1.93
C ILE A 226 6.69 -3.15 -1.76
N THR A 227 6.49 -1.86 -1.62
CA THR A 227 7.53 -0.85 -1.38
C THR A 227 7.14 0.01 -0.20
N ASP A 228 8.13 0.67 0.37
CA ASP A 228 7.97 1.68 1.40
C ASP A 228 8.57 3.02 0.97
N SER A 229 8.40 4.04 1.78
CA SER A 229 8.89 5.38 1.50
C SER A 229 9.22 6.12 2.79
N LEU A 230 10.17 7.06 2.67
CA LEU A 230 10.46 8.05 3.72
C LEU A 230 9.91 9.45 3.38
N GLN A 231 9.15 9.58 2.30
CA GLN A 231 8.49 10.86 2.01
C GLN A 231 7.57 11.25 3.17
N HIS A 232 7.79 12.41 3.75
CA HIS A 232 7.15 12.90 4.99
C HIS A 232 7.53 12.12 6.24
N ARG A 233 7.30 10.83 6.32
CA ARG A 233 7.75 9.87 7.34
C ARG A 233 7.70 8.46 6.78
N TYR A 234 8.28 7.50 7.49
CA TYR A 234 8.23 6.11 7.08
C TYR A 234 6.79 5.59 6.96
N HIS A 235 6.50 4.98 5.80
CA HIS A 235 5.24 4.29 5.55
C HIS A 235 5.42 3.25 4.44
N ILE A 236 4.60 2.20 4.46
CA ILE A 236 4.43 1.32 3.31
C ILE A 236 3.50 1.99 2.29
N GLN A 237 3.78 1.80 1.00
CA GLN A 237 2.91 2.28 -0.06
C GLN A 237 1.67 1.39 -0.18
N SER A 238 0.48 1.99 -0.27
CA SER A 238 -0.80 1.30 -0.08
C SER A 238 -1.33 0.55 -1.29
N PHE A 239 -0.69 0.62 -2.47
CA PHE A 239 -1.25 0.02 -3.69
C PHE A 239 -1.37 -1.51 -3.67
N MET A 240 -0.65 -2.21 -2.79
CA MET A 240 -0.82 -3.62 -2.46
C MET A 240 -0.27 -3.86 -1.05
N MET A 241 -1.14 -4.25 -0.14
CA MET A 241 -0.84 -4.51 1.27
C MET A 241 -1.34 -5.90 1.64
N HIS A 242 -0.50 -6.69 2.28
CA HIS A 242 -0.81 -8.02 2.79
C HIS A 242 -0.88 -8.00 4.31
N PHE A 243 -1.97 -8.51 4.85
CA PHE A 243 -2.23 -8.64 6.28
C PHE A 243 -2.26 -10.12 6.65
N LYS A 244 -1.53 -10.51 7.69
CA LYS A 244 -1.51 -11.85 8.25
C LYS A 244 -1.44 -11.81 9.77
N ASN A 245 -1.37 -12.97 10.43
CA ASN A 245 -1.33 -13.06 11.89
C ASN A 245 -2.49 -12.32 12.57
N ASN A 246 -3.67 -12.34 11.95
CA ASN A 246 -4.87 -11.65 12.45
C ASN A 246 -4.67 -10.12 12.60
N SER A 247 -3.71 -9.53 11.86
CA SER A 247 -3.36 -8.10 12.01
C SER A 247 -4.47 -7.16 11.56
N LEU A 248 -5.27 -7.54 10.55
CA LEU A 248 -6.40 -6.71 10.09
C LEU A 248 -7.54 -6.68 11.12
N ASN A 249 -7.70 -7.74 11.92
CA ASN A 249 -8.65 -7.83 13.03
C ASN A 249 -8.11 -7.26 14.36
N HIS A 250 -6.85 -6.83 14.38
CA HIS A 250 -6.28 -6.13 15.54
C HIS A 250 -7.09 -4.87 15.84
N LYS A 251 -7.42 -4.62 17.13
CA LYS A 251 -8.28 -3.50 17.57
C LYS A 251 -7.92 -2.15 16.95
N ALA A 252 -6.63 -1.86 16.84
CA ALA A 252 -6.16 -0.60 16.25
C ALA A 252 -6.49 -0.50 14.75
N MET A 253 -6.38 -1.61 14.01
CA MET A 253 -6.71 -1.66 12.58
C MET A 253 -8.22 -1.64 12.35
N VAL A 254 -9.00 -2.40 13.13
CA VAL A 254 -10.46 -2.31 13.10
C VAL A 254 -10.94 -0.87 13.33
N THR A 255 -10.35 -0.20 14.34
CA THR A 255 -10.67 1.21 14.63
C THR A 255 -10.23 2.12 13.49
N PHE A 256 -9.06 1.87 12.88
CA PHE A 256 -8.57 2.65 11.75
C PHE A 256 -9.55 2.59 10.58
N TRP A 257 -9.91 1.38 10.11
CA TRP A 257 -10.79 1.18 8.96
C TRP A 257 -12.21 1.70 9.20
N LYS A 258 -12.71 1.62 10.45
CA LYS A 258 -14.01 2.19 10.83
C LYS A 258 -14.06 3.73 10.80
N ASN A 259 -12.91 4.39 10.82
CA ASN A 259 -12.83 5.85 10.90
C ASN A 259 -12.32 6.52 9.62
N ILE A 260 -12.37 5.82 8.49
CA ILE A 260 -12.03 6.42 7.19
C ILE A 260 -13.08 7.47 6.83
N ARG A 261 -12.62 8.70 6.52
CA ARG A 261 -13.43 9.85 6.11
C ARG A 261 -13.01 10.31 4.73
N SER A 262 -13.91 10.94 4.01
CA SER A 262 -13.57 11.61 2.76
C SER A 262 -12.55 12.72 3.03
N GLN A 263 -11.54 12.82 2.18
CA GLN A 263 -10.52 13.88 2.23
C GLN A 263 -10.66 14.77 1.00
N ASN A 264 -10.15 16.00 1.08
CA ASN A 264 -10.31 17.00 0.03
C ASN A 264 -9.62 16.59 -1.28
N ASP A 265 -8.45 15.97 -1.16
CA ASP A 265 -7.66 15.54 -2.31
C ASP A 265 -6.83 14.27 -2.00
N LYS A 266 -6.14 13.76 -3.03
CA LYS A 266 -5.29 12.57 -2.93
C LYS A 266 -4.12 12.76 -1.97
N PHE A 267 -3.58 13.96 -1.84
CA PHE A 267 -2.46 14.23 -0.95
C PHE A 267 -2.89 14.11 0.51
N ASP A 268 -4.06 14.65 0.86
CA ASP A 268 -4.66 14.51 2.19
C ASP A 268 -4.96 13.04 2.52
N VAL A 269 -5.39 12.23 1.53
CA VAL A 269 -5.56 10.77 1.69
C VAL A 269 -4.24 10.08 2.05
N ILE A 270 -3.15 10.42 1.35
CA ILE A 270 -1.81 9.87 1.63
C ILE A 270 -1.40 10.21 3.07
N LEU A 271 -1.52 11.47 3.45
CA LEU A 271 -1.15 11.93 4.80
C LEU A 271 -1.99 11.30 5.90
N ALA A 272 -3.32 11.27 5.72
CA ALA A 272 -4.25 10.76 6.70
C ALA A 272 -4.15 9.23 6.86
N TYR A 273 -4.07 8.51 5.75
CA TYR A 273 -4.32 7.08 5.73
C TYR A 273 -3.11 6.23 5.35
N GLU A 274 -2.33 6.58 4.32
CA GLU A 274 -1.14 5.81 3.98
C GLU A 274 -0.06 5.93 5.08
N LEU A 275 0.26 7.16 5.48
CA LEU A 275 1.14 7.41 6.61
C LEU A 275 0.49 7.01 7.96
N GLY A 276 -0.82 7.26 8.08
CA GLY A 276 -1.61 6.98 9.28
C GLY A 276 -1.70 5.50 9.62
N LEU A 277 -1.91 4.64 8.63
CA LEU A 277 -1.98 3.18 8.79
C LEU A 277 -0.68 2.64 9.38
N THR A 278 0.45 2.94 8.72
CA THR A 278 1.77 2.47 9.17
C THR A 278 2.06 2.91 10.61
N SER A 279 1.88 4.20 10.90
CA SER A 279 2.15 4.73 12.24
C SER A 279 1.25 4.13 13.31
N ARG A 280 -0.02 3.91 12.99
CA ARG A 280 -0.98 3.30 13.93
C ARG A 280 -0.67 1.83 14.17
N ALA A 281 -0.31 1.08 13.13
CA ALA A 281 0.07 -0.30 13.24
C ALA A 281 1.30 -0.47 14.13
N GLN A 282 2.39 0.25 13.81
CA GLN A 282 3.64 0.22 14.58
C GLN A 282 3.44 0.68 16.04
N GLY A 283 2.69 1.77 16.26
CA GLY A 283 2.39 2.27 17.61
C GLY A 283 1.54 1.32 18.46
N ASN A 284 0.99 0.25 17.87
CA ASN A 284 0.24 -0.81 18.56
C ASN A 284 0.95 -2.17 18.48
N GLY A 285 2.25 -2.19 18.19
CA GLY A 285 3.09 -3.38 18.25
C GLY A 285 2.98 -4.31 17.04
N LEU A 286 2.34 -3.90 15.94
CA LEU A 286 2.34 -4.65 14.69
C LEU A 286 3.61 -4.37 13.89
N LEU A 287 4.21 -5.43 13.35
CA LEU A 287 5.37 -5.33 12.47
C LEU A 287 4.91 -4.92 11.07
N VAL A 288 5.47 -3.81 10.57
CA VAL A 288 5.15 -3.27 9.24
C VAL A 288 6.42 -3.09 8.43
N GLY A 289 6.43 -3.58 7.20
CA GLY A 289 7.58 -3.41 6.31
C GLY A 289 7.24 -3.73 4.86
N ALA A 290 8.26 -3.66 3.98
CA ALA A 290 8.12 -3.86 2.55
C ALA A 290 8.98 -5.00 2.03
N ILE A 291 8.53 -5.63 0.92
CA ILE A 291 9.31 -6.67 0.20
C ILE A 291 10.53 -6.04 -0.50
N TYR A 292 10.35 -4.86 -1.06
CA TYR A 292 11.40 -4.11 -1.77
C TYR A 292 11.57 -2.75 -1.07
N PRO A 293 12.39 -2.68 -0.01
CA PRO A 293 12.53 -1.45 0.76
C PRO A 293 13.21 -0.34 -0.06
N TRP A 294 12.75 0.90 0.17
CA TRP A 294 13.17 2.10 -0.57
C TRP A 294 14.69 2.28 -0.68
N ASN A 295 15.43 1.97 0.38
CA ASN A 295 16.88 2.17 0.46
C ASN A 295 17.69 1.26 -0.48
N LEU A 296 17.07 0.21 -1.02
CA LEU A 296 17.64 -0.65 -2.06
C LEU A 296 17.29 -0.18 -3.48
N LEU A 297 16.36 0.76 -3.61
CA LEU A 297 15.74 1.15 -4.87
C LEU A 297 16.06 2.58 -5.28
N VAL A 298 15.93 3.53 -4.36
CA VAL A 298 15.95 4.98 -4.66
C VAL A 298 16.56 5.78 -3.51
N ASP A 299 16.74 7.08 -3.73
CA ASP A 299 17.06 8.02 -2.68
C ASP A 299 15.81 8.30 -1.79
N TYR A 300 16.02 8.73 -0.55
CA TYR A 300 14.97 8.82 0.48
C TYR A 300 13.77 9.72 0.16
N TRP A 301 13.91 10.67 -0.77
CA TRP A 301 12.82 11.59 -1.20
C TRP A 301 12.06 11.12 -2.44
N GLU A 302 12.48 10.01 -3.03
CA GLU A 302 11.91 9.51 -4.28
C GLU A 302 10.83 8.45 -4.02
N ASN A 303 9.87 8.38 -4.94
CA ASN A 303 8.87 7.32 -4.94
C ASN A 303 9.43 6.09 -5.64
N ALA A 304 9.69 5.03 -4.88
CA ALA A 304 10.29 3.80 -5.38
C ALA A 304 9.44 3.16 -6.50
N SER A 305 8.12 3.14 -6.36
CA SER A 305 7.22 2.52 -7.36
C SER A 305 7.19 3.26 -8.71
N VAL A 306 7.63 4.53 -8.72
CA VAL A 306 7.69 5.36 -9.95
C VAL A 306 9.13 5.45 -10.47
N LYS A 307 10.09 5.73 -9.62
CA LYS A 307 11.48 6.00 -10.04
C LYS A 307 12.29 4.72 -10.28
N ALA A 308 12.01 3.66 -9.56
CA ALA A 308 12.73 2.39 -9.66
C ALA A 308 11.90 1.27 -10.31
N TRP A 309 10.87 1.60 -11.11
CA TRP A 309 9.98 0.60 -11.69
C TRP A 309 10.69 -0.48 -12.52
N GLN A 310 11.74 -0.11 -13.27
CA GLN A 310 12.54 -1.07 -14.04
C GLN A 310 13.28 -2.06 -13.12
N ARG A 311 13.87 -1.55 -12.04
CA ARG A 311 14.53 -2.37 -11.04
C ARG A 311 13.57 -3.27 -10.29
N LEU A 312 12.35 -2.80 -10.04
CA LEU A 312 11.29 -3.63 -9.45
C LEU A 312 10.92 -4.79 -10.36
N LEU A 313 10.81 -4.58 -11.68
CA LEU A 313 10.64 -5.65 -12.66
C LEU A 313 11.81 -6.64 -12.62
N ASP A 314 13.08 -6.16 -12.57
CA ASP A 314 14.27 -7.01 -12.47
C ASP A 314 14.31 -7.86 -11.20
N LEU A 315 13.68 -7.36 -10.11
CA LEU A 315 13.56 -8.06 -8.83
C LEU A 315 12.35 -9.02 -8.78
N GLY A 316 11.57 -9.12 -9.86
CA GLY A 316 10.43 -10.00 -9.99
C GLY A 316 9.10 -9.41 -9.54
N TYR A 317 8.99 -8.06 -9.41
CA TYR A 317 7.71 -7.40 -9.22
C TYR A 317 6.99 -7.29 -10.58
N PRO A 318 5.87 -8.00 -10.81
CA PRO A 318 5.32 -8.16 -12.15
C PRO A 318 4.34 -7.05 -12.55
N PHE A 319 4.56 -5.83 -12.11
CA PHE A 319 3.66 -4.71 -12.39
C PHE A 319 4.44 -3.42 -12.69
N ILE A 320 3.78 -2.51 -13.40
CA ILE A 320 4.25 -1.14 -13.63
C ILE A 320 3.14 -0.19 -13.15
N LYS A 321 3.50 0.84 -12.40
CA LYS A 321 2.51 1.83 -11.96
C LYS A 321 1.90 2.56 -13.16
N ARG A 322 0.58 2.70 -13.23
CA ARG A 322 -0.10 3.38 -14.35
C ARG A 322 0.41 4.79 -14.62
N GLU A 323 0.84 5.51 -13.58
CA GLU A 323 1.51 6.81 -13.71
C GLU A 323 2.76 6.74 -14.59
N VAL A 324 3.54 5.66 -14.48
CA VAL A 324 4.71 5.41 -15.34
C VAL A 324 4.25 5.02 -16.73
N THR A 325 3.28 4.11 -16.86
CA THR A 325 2.76 3.64 -18.14
C THR A 325 2.29 4.81 -19.01
N ARG A 326 1.57 5.77 -18.42
CA ARG A 326 1.12 7.00 -19.11
C ARG A 326 2.26 7.87 -19.63
N SER A 327 3.46 7.74 -19.09
CA SER A 327 4.64 8.48 -19.54
C SER A 327 5.41 7.79 -20.68
N LEU A 328 5.07 6.53 -21.00
CA LEU A 328 5.75 5.74 -22.02
C LEU A 328 5.14 5.98 -23.40
N THR A 329 6.01 6.14 -24.40
CA THR A 329 5.59 6.14 -25.80
C THR A 329 5.30 4.72 -26.30
N ALA A 330 4.49 4.56 -27.35
CA ALA A 330 4.19 3.25 -27.95
C ALA A 330 5.48 2.48 -28.34
N LYS A 331 6.53 3.19 -28.81
CA LYS A 331 7.83 2.60 -29.10
C LYS A 331 8.53 2.06 -27.85
N GLN A 332 8.46 2.79 -26.75
CA GLN A 332 9.05 2.35 -25.47
C GLN A 332 8.28 1.15 -24.91
N ILE A 333 6.96 1.13 -25.05
CA ILE A 333 6.11 -0.01 -24.68
C ILE A 333 6.51 -1.26 -25.50
N SER A 334 6.60 -1.16 -26.81
CA SER A 334 7.03 -2.30 -27.67
C SER A 334 8.42 -2.82 -27.29
N ASN A 335 9.38 -1.92 -27.14
CA ASN A 335 10.74 -2.31 -26.73
C ASN A 335 10.78 -2.96 -25.33
N LEU A 336 10.00 -2.43 -24.39
CA LEU A 336 9.88 -3.00 -23.04
C LEU A 336 9.38 -4.44 -23.09
N ILE A 337 8.34 -4.70 -23.87
CA ILE A 337 7.75 -6.02 -24.01
C ILE A 337 8.75 -7.00 -24.63
N GLU A 338 9.35 -6.63 -25.74
CA GLU A 338 10.32 -7.47 -26.46
C GLU A 338 11.56 -7.82 -25.64
N THR A 339 12.01 -6.91 -24.77
CA THR A 339 13.27 -7.08 -24.03
C THR A 339 13.11 -7.70 -22.65
N ARG A 340 11.91 -7.61 -22.03
CA ARG A 340 11.74 -7.99 -20.63
C ARG A 340 10.70 -9.09 -20.37
N PHE A 341 9.75 -9.29 -21.27
CA PHE A 341 8.71 -10.28 -21.07
C PHE A 341 8.90 -11.42 -22.05
N GLY A 342 9.37 -12.56 -21.52
CA GLY A 342 10.02 -13.62 -22.30
C GLY A 342 9.14 -14.46 -23.22
N GLU A 343 7.81 -14.49 -23.06
CA GLU A 343 6.96 -15.33 -23.90
C GLU A 343 6.27 -14.52 -25.00
N ALA A 344 6.70 -14.72 -26.24
CA ALA A 344 6.12 -14.04 -27.41
C ALA A 344 4.60 -14.22 -27.55
N SER A 345 4.05 -15.29 -27.00
CA SER A 345 2.60 -15.57 -26.99
C SER A 345 1.76 -14.57 -26.18
N GLU A 346 2.35 -13.93 -25.17
CA GLU A 346 1.67 -12.91 -24.34
C GLU A 346 1.98 -11.46 -24.77
N HIS A 347 2.89 -11.23 -25.72
CA HIS A 347 3.35 -9.89 -26.09
C HIS A 347 2.22 -8.98 -26.58
N GLU A 348 1.31 -9.48 -27.42
CA GLU A 348 0.17 -8.66 -27.90
C GLU A 348 -0.77 -8.29 -26.74
N LEU A 349 -1.07 -9.22 -25.84
CA LEU A 349 -1.88 -8.96 -24.67
C LEU A 349 -1.24 -7.89 -23.77
N PHE A 350 0.07 -7.99 -23.51
CA PHE A 350 0.78 -7.01 -22.69
C PHE A 350 0.83 -5.63 -23.34
N LYS A 351 0.96 -5.59 -24.66
CA LYS A 351 0.94 -4.35 -25.43
C LYS A 351 -0.43 -3.68 -25.36
N GLU A 352 -1.50 -4.44 -25.59
CA GLU A 352 -2.88 -3.95 -25.50
C GLU A 352 -3.16 -3.42 -24.09
N MET A 353 -2.80 -4.17 -23.06
CA MET A 353 -2.93 -3.81 -21.65
C MET A 353 -2.23 -2.50 -21.32
N LEU A 354 -0.96 -2.34 -21.73
CA LEU A 354 -0.19 -1.11 -21.47
C LEU A 354 -0.72 0.09 -22.27
N LEU A 355 -1.21 -0.12 -23.48
CA LEU A 355 -1.85 0.94 -24.28
C LEU A 355 -3.17 1.38 -23.66
N GLN A 356 -4.04 0.44 -23.28
CA GLN A 356 -5.27 0.75 -22.57
C GLN A 356 -5.02 1.56 -21.28
N ASP A 357 -4.06 1.12 -20.47
CA ASP A 357 -3.73 1.79 -19.21
C ASP A 357 -3.04 3.15 -19.43
N SER A 358 -2.39 3.38 -20.58
CA SER A 358 -1.82 4.70 -20.93
C SER A 358 -2.90 5.71 -21.33
N ASP A 359 -3.98 5.26 -21.95
CA ASP A 359 -5.08 6.10 -22.46
C ASP A 359 -6.16 6.36 -21.39
N ALA A 360 -6.21 5.55 -20.33
CA ALA A 360 -7.14 5.73 -19.23
C ALA A 360 -6.80 6.98 -18.41
N SER A 361 -7.53 8.08 -18.65
CA SER A 361 -7.37 9.40 -18.01
C SER A 361 -8.50 9.68 -17.02
#